data_10f9114a4936180276d8a1fc9f29356f
#
_entry.id   10f9114a4936180276d8a1fc9f29356f
#
_cell.length_a   1.000
_cell.length_b   1.000
_cell.length_c   1.000
_cell.angle_alpha   90.00
_cell.angle_beta   90.00
_cell.angle_gamma   90.00
#
_symmetry.space_group_name_H-M   'P 1'
#
loop_
_entity.id
_entity.type
_entity.pdbx_description
1 polymer ?
#
loop_
_entity_poly.entity_id
_entity_poly.type
_entity_poly.pdbx_seq_one_letter_code
_entity_poly.pdbx_strand_id
1 'polypeptide(L)'
;MIVKSLELDFFRNYVHLEAVFDPRVNLIYGDNAQGKTNLLEAVAYLSTARSHRARYDREMIMLGVDGAFVKGEVRSRDRDFTLEARLNRGARRQLWSNGVRLKTAGELSGILNTVLFCPEDLYLIREGGAARRRFLDSAICQLRPRYEQALSEYNRLYDHKVRILRDWQENLSLLSTLDDFNLRMAQTGALIVHYRAHFIRRLQESAPAIHRDFSGGKEELSLRYETVSTVTDPLAGAKTILPQLLEHQQAHRQAELDSRQCLSGPIRTTWQWRSTGTRPRPTAPRGRPARRPSP
;
A
#
# COMPACT_ATOMS: atom_id res chain seq x y z
N MET A 1 -5.32 -4.21 21.08
CA MET A 1 -5.21 -2.78 20.76
C MET A 1 -6.58 -2.17 20.85
N ILE A 2 -6.73 -0.99 21.44
CA ILE A 2 -8.02 -0.33 21.69
C ILE A 2 -7.84 1.15 21.34
N VAL A 3 -8.76 1.73 20.58
CA VAL A 3 -8.89 3.18 20.43
C VAL A 3 -9.79 3.66 21.56
N LYS A 4 -9.28 4.58 22.41
CA LYS A 4 -10.00 5.13 23.55
C LYS A 4 -10.79 6.37 23.16
N SER A 5 -10.15 7.27 22.42
CA SER A 5 -10.77 8.52 21.97
C SER A 5 -10.21 8.96 20.62
N LEU A 6 -10.96 9.83 19.96
CA LEU A 6 -10.58 10.48 18.72
C LEU A 6 -11.01 11.94 18.77
N GLU A 7 -10.10 12.83 18.40
CA GLU A 7 -10.34 14.27 18.24
C GLU A 7 -10.00 14.66 16.80
N LEU A 8 -10.90 15.36 16.15
CA LEU A 8 -10.77 15.82 14.76
C LEU A 8 -11.06 17.31 14.69
N ASP A 9 -10.19 18.08 14.01
CA ASP A 9 -10.46 19.45 13.63
C ASP A 9 -10.28 19.62 12.12
N PHE A 10 -11.30 20.18 11.48
CA PHE A 10 -11.34 20.47 10.03
C PHE A 10 -11.00 19.27 9.13
N PHE A 11 -11.32 18.06 9.62
CA PHE A 11 -11.07 16.82 8.90
C PHE A 11 -12.31 16.40 8.11
N ARG A 12 -12.22 16.37 6.78
CA ARG A 12 -13.32 16.04 5.87
C ARG A 12 -14.50 17.03 6.06
N ASN A 13 -15.62 16.53 6.61
CA ASN A 13 -16.81 17.31 6.93
C ASN A 13 -16.92 17.69 8.42
N TYR A 14 -15.98 17.27 9.25
CA TYR A 14 -15.96 17.62 10.66
C TYR A 14 -15.24 18.94 10.88
N VAL A 15 -15.94 19.95 11.37
CA VAL A 15 -15.34 21.19 11.87
C VAL A 15 -14.58 20.88 13.16
N HIS A 16 -15.27 20.21 14.08
CA HIS A 16 -14.73 19.68 15.32
C HIS A 16 -15.50 18.43 15.72
N LEU A 17 -14.80 17.43 16.21
CA LEU A 17 -15.38 16.22 16.78
C LEU A 17 -14.51 15.71 17.91
N GLU A 18 -15.12 15.41 19.04
CA GLU A 18 -14.56 14.57 20.10
C GLU A 18 -15.43 13.32 20.25
N ALA A 19 -14.80 12.15 20.22
CA ALA A 19 -15.48 10.87 20.39
C ALA A 19 -14.71 9.98 21.37
N VAL A 20 -15.43 9.35 22.29
CA VAL A 20 -14.90 8.32 23.21
C VAL A 20 -15.50 6.99 22.80
N PHE A 21 -14.67 5.95 22.78
CA PHE A 21 -15.07 4.63 22.29
C PHE A 21 -15.11 3.59 23.41
N ASP A 22 -16.07 2.69 23.31
CA ASP A 22 -16.08 1.46 24.08
C ASP A 22 -14.93 0.55 23.63
N PRO A 23 -14.25 -0.15 24.53
CA PRO A 23 -13.11 -1.00 24.18
C PRO A 23 -13.45 -2.22 23.32
N ARG A 24 -14.72 -2.58 23.17
CA ARG A 24 -15.19 -3.77 22.45
C ARG A 24 -15.89 -3.44 21.16
N VAL A 25 -17.09 -2.85 21.22
CA VAL A 25 -17.94 -2.62 20.04
C VAL A 25 -18.51 -1.21 20.08
N ASN A 26 -18.37 -0.51 18.97
CA ASN A 26 -18.93 0.82 18.76
C ASN A 26 -19.83 0.78 17.52
N LEU A 27 -21.07 1.18 17.66
CA LEU A 27 -22.01 1.31 16.55
C LEU A 27 -22.13 2.76 16.13
N ILE A 28 -21.70 3.05 14.88
CA ILE A 28 -21.78 4.38 14.29
C ILE A 28 -22.94 4.38 13.28
N TYR A 29 -24.02 5.10 13.57
CA TYR A 29 -25.21 5.15 12.74
C TYR A 29 -25.69 6.58 12.50
N GLY A 30 -26.57 6.77 11.55
CA GLY A 30 -27.12 8.07 11.14
C GLY A 30 -27.30 8.14 9.62
N ASP A 31 -27.78 9.25 9.12
CA ASP A 31 -28.07 9.46 7.71
C ASP A 31 -26.84 9.44 6.82
N ASN A 32 -27.04 9.28 5.52
CA ASN A 32 -25.94 9.29 4.56
C ASN A 32 -25.28 10.68 4.51
N ALA A 33 -24.01 10.70 4.15
CA ALA A 33 -23.17 11.91 4.09
C ALA A 33 -22.86 12.61 5.43
N GLN A 34 -23.28 12.07 6.58
CA GLN A 34 -23.00 12.67 7.90
C GLN A 34 -21.57 12.44 8.41
N GLY A 35 -20.73 11.74 7.65
CA GLY A 35 -19.30 11.59 8.00
C GLY A 35 -18.92 10.27 8.67
N LYS A 36 -19.84 9.30 8.84
CA LYS A 36 -19.55 7.98 9.46
C LYS A 36 -18.28 7.32 8.92
N THR A 37 -18.15 7.30 7.59
CA THR A 37 -16.95 6.75 6.92
C THR A 37 -15.70 7.63 7.15
N ASN A 38 -15.87 8.95 7.32
CA ASN A 38 -14.76 9.86 7.58
C ASN A 38 -14.17 9.63 8.98
N LEU A 39 -15.00 9.27 9.95
CA LEU A 39 -14.56 8.87 11.29
C LEU A 39 -13.71 7.58 11.24
N LEU A 40 -14.18 6.55 10.52
CA LEU A 40 -13.41 5.33 10.32
C LEU A 40 -12.10 5.59 9.55
N GLU A 41 -12.13 6.50 8.57
CA GLU A 41 -10.94 6.93 7.83
C GLU A 41 -9.91 7.59 8.76
N ALA A 42 -10.35 8.42 9.70
CA ALA A 42 -9.45 9.06 10.67
C ALA A 42 -8.77 8.04 11.59
N VAL A 43 -9.51 7.05 12.11
CA VAL A 43 -8.94 5.95 12.89
C VAL A 43 -7.92 5.15 12.08
N ALA A 44 -8.26 4.77 10.84
CA ALA A 44 -7.35 4.05 9.96
C ALA A 44 -6.13 4.89 9.57
N TYR A 45 -6.29 6.20 9.42
CA TYR A 45 -5.20 7.12 9.14
C TYR A 45 -4.15 7.17 10.26
N LEU A 46 -4.57 7.14 11.52
CA LEU A 46 -3.66 7.10 12.66
C LEU A 46 -2.78 5.85 12.71
N SER A 47 -3.19 4.76 12.06
CA SER A 47 -2.40 3.52 12.02
C SER A 47 -1.27 3.53 11.00
N THR A 48 -1.47 4.18 9.85
CA THR A 48 -0.55 4.10 8.70
C THR A 48 -0.14 5.46 8.14
N ALA A 49 -0.75 6.54 8.61
CA ALA A 49 -0.69 7.87 8.01
C ALA A 49 -1.03 7.85 6.51
N ARG A 50 -1.94 6.96 6.11
CA ARG A 50 -2.43 6.85 4.73
C ARG A 50 -3.94 6.69 4.74
N SER A 51 -4.64 7.43 3.89
CA SER A 51 -6.05 7.20 3.64
C SER A 51 -6.24 6.05 2.65
N HIS A 52 -7.30 5.28 2.83
CA HIS A 52 -7.72 4.25 1.89
C HIS A 52 -8.46 4.84 0.67
N ARG A 53 -8.98 6.09 0.76
CA ARG A 53 -9.73 6.77 -0.29
C ARG A 53 -8.98 7.95 -0.91
N ALA A 54 -8.29 8.75 -0.10
CA ALA A 54 -7.58 9.92 -0.56
C ALA A 54 -6.21 9.55 -1.13
N ARG A 55 -5.88 10.15 -2.27
CA ARG A 55 -4.55 10.03 -2.87
C ARG A 55 -3.56 11.00 -2.23
N TYR A 56 -4.03 12.18 -1.82
CA TYR A 56 -3.22 13.22 -1.22
C TYR A 56 -3.81 13.66 0.11
N ASP A 57 -2.96 13.98 1.08
CA ASP A 57 -3.38 14.42 2.42
C ASP A 57 -4.30 15.65 2.38
N ARG A 58 -4.09 16.57 1.41
CA ARG A 58 -4.94 17.75 1.21
C ARG A 58 -6.41 17.44 0.92
N GLU A 59 -6.72 16.24 0.44
CA GLU A 59 -8.10 15.80 0.16
C GLU A 59 -8.88 15.48 1.43
N MET A 60 -8.19 15.28 2.56
CA MET A 60 -8.79 15.05 3.87
C MET A 60 -9.02 16.34 4.65
N ILE A 61 -8.45 17.46 4.21
CA ILE A 61 -8.65 18.77 4.83
C ILE A 61 -9.98 19.35 4.36
N MET A 62 -10.78 19.86 5.30
CA MET A 62 -12.06 20.52 5.00
C MET A 62 -11.89 21.61 3.92
N LEU A 63 -12.87 21.73 3.06
CA LEU A 63 -12.86 22.76 2.02
C LEU A 63 -12.86 24.17 2.67
N GLY A 64 -12.01 25.04 2.15
CA GLY A 64 -11.93 26.44 2.62
C GLY A 64 -10.98 26.67 3.79
N VAL A 65 -10.31 25.63 4.31
CA VAL A 65 -9.29 25.78 5.37
C VAL A 65 -7.94 25.22 4.94
N ASP A 66 -6.87 25.64 5.59
CA ASP A 66 -5.48 25.31 5.20
C ASP A 66 -4.93 24.05 5.90
N GLY A 67 -5.58 23.59 6.96
CA GLY A 67 -5.10 22.45 7.73
C GLY A 67 -6.19 21.66 8.40
N ALA A 68 -5.85 20.43 8.79
CA ALA A 68 -6.67 19.56 9.60
C ALA A 68 -5.83 18.89 10.70
N PHE A 69 -6.49 18.50 11.77
CA PHE A 69 -5.89 17.83 12.90
C PHE A 69 -6.62 16.53 13.19
N VAL A 70 -5.87 15.48 13.47
CA VAL A 70 -6.38 14.17 13.89
C VAL A 70 -5.56 13.72 15.08
N LYS A 71 -6.21 13.45 16.21
CA LYS A 71 -5.58 12.92 17.41
C LYS A 71 -6.37 11.74 17.94
N GLY A 72 -5.67 10.71 18.38
CA GLY A 72 -6.31 9.55 18.99
C GLY A 72 -5.51 9.05 20.19
N GLU A 73 -6.23 8.68 21.24
CA GLU A 73 -5.66 7.94 22.35
C GLU A 73 -5.87 6.45 22.13
N VAL A 74 -4.79 5.69 22.14
CA VAL A 74 -4.83 4.25 21.87
C VAL A 74 -4.11 3.47 22.95
N ARG A 75 -4.62 2.30 23.30
CA ARG A 75 -3.92 1.32 24.15
C ARG A 75 -3.40 0.18 23.30
N SER A 76 -2.09 -0.04 23.35
CA SER A 76 -1.42 -1.10 22.62
C SER A 76 -0.43 -1.81 23.54
N ARG A 77 -0.54 -3.14 23.67
CA ARG A 77 0.34 -3.96 24.50
C ARG A 77 0.51 -3.39 25.92
N ASP A 78 -0.60 -3.07 26.58
CA ASP A 78 -0.69 -2.50 27.93
C ASP A 78 -0.01 -1.13 28.14
N ARG A 79 0.26 -0.43 27.04
CA ARG A 79 0.75 0.95 27.04
C ARG A 79 -0.24 1.88 26.37
N ASP A 80 -0.36 3.07 26.90
CA ASP A 80 -1.15 4.13 26.32
C ASP A 80 -0.26 5.00 25.40
N PHE A 81 -0.81 5.34 24.25
CA PHE A 81 -0.19 6.20 23.25
C PHE A 81 -1.16 7.30 22.85
N THR A 82 -0.65 8.50 22.73
CA THR A 82 -1.33 9.60 22.04
C THR A 82 -0.71 9.73 20.65
N LEU A 83 -1.50 9.51 19.60
CA LEU A 83 -1.09 9.65 18.20
C LEU A 83 -1.70 10.92 17.64
N GLU A 84 -0.89 11.76 16.99
CA GLU A 84 -1.36 12.99 16.39
C GLU A 84 -0.88 13.12 14.95
N ALA A 85 -1.73 13.68 14.10
CA ALA A 85 -1.40 14.05 12.73
C ALA A 85 -1.91 15.45 12.42
N ARG A 86 -1.04 16.33 11.90
CA ARG A 86 -1.38 17.64 11.37
C ARG A 86 -1.19 17.64 9.87
N LEU A 87 -2.25 17.93 9.16
CA LEU A 87 -2.30 18.01 7.71
C LEU A 87 -2.33 19.49 7.30
N ASN A 88 -1.55 19.84 6.27
CA ASN A 88 -1.49 21.19 5.74
C ASN A 88 -1.50 21.15 4.20
N ARG A 89 -2.20 22.07 3.54
CA ARG A 89 -2.32 22.08 2.07
C ARG A 89 -1.00 22.28 1.35
N GLY A 90 -0.12 23.09 1.88
CA GLY A 90 1.14 23.49 1.24
C GLY A 90 2.39 22.79 1.81
N ALA A 91 2.24 21.90 2.81
CA ALA A 91 3.36 21.29 3.50
C ALA A 91 3.18 19.76 3.70
N ARG A 92 4.28 19.10 4.01
CA ARG A 92 4.22 17.70 4.42
C ARG A 92 3.48 17.57 5.74
N ARG A 93 2.66 16.51 5.87
CA ARG A 93 2.05 16.14 7.14
C ARG A 93 3.09 16.01 8.24
N GLN A 94 2.69 16.30 9.43
CA GLN A 94 3.49 16.15 10.62
C GLN A 94 2.80 15.13 11.54
N LEU A 95 3.58 14.23 12.15
CA LEU A 95 3.09 13.13 12.96
C LEU A 95 3.79 13.15 14.32
N TRP A 96 3.06 12.79 15.38
CA TRP A 96 3.60 12.66 16.74
C TRP A 96 3.10 11.39 17.41
N SER A 97 3.89 10.87 18.31
CA SER A 97 3.53 9.83 19.26
C SER A 97 3.98 10.27 20.67
N ASN A 98 3.05 10.35 21.60
CA ASN A 98 3.29 10.84 22.96
C ASN A 98 4.05 12.19 23.02
N GLY A 99 3.64 13.13 22.17
CA GLY A 99 4.26 14.45 22.07
C GLY A 99 5.61 14.48 21.35
N VAL A 100 6.18 13.33 20.99
CA VAL A 100 7.44 13.25 20.24
C VAL A 100 7.15 13.25 18.73
N ARG A 101 7.75 14.19 18.01
CA ARG A 101 7.60 14.29 16.57
C ARG A 101 8.28 13.12 15.87
N LEU A 102 7.53 12.43 15.01
CA LEU A 102 8.01 11.32 14.21
C LEU A 102 8.68 11.83 12.92
N LYS A 103 9.76 11.18 12.51
CA LYS A 103 10.48 11.50 11.26
C LYS A 103 9.82 10.88 10.05
N THR A 104 9.23 9.69 10.23
CA THR A 104 8.59 8.92 9.16
C THR A 104 7.26 8.32 9.62
N ALA A 105 6.37 8.03 8.65
CA ALA A 105 5.13 7.31 8.92
C ALA A 105 5.38 5.88 9.42
N GLY A 106 6.51 5.28 9.05
CA GLY A 106 6.89 3.94 9.52
C GLY A 106 7.09 3.82 11.02
N GLU A 107 7.34 4.92 11.71
CA GLU A 107 7.45 4.93 13.19
C GLU A 107 6.10 4.73 13.90
N LEU A 108 4.96 4.89 13.19
CA LEU A 108 3.63 4.49 13.70
C LEU A 108 3.41 2.98 13.66
N SER A 109 4.20 2.26 12.85
CA SER A 109 4.04 0.83 12.64
C SER A 109 4.06 0.03 13.95
N GLY A 110 3.00 -0.74 14.17
CA GLY A 110 2.87 -1.61 15.35
C GLY A 110 2.33 -0.92 16.61
N ILE A 111 2.09 0.40 16.61
CA ILE A 111 1.40 1.09 17.71
C ILE A 111 -0.09 0.83 17.63
N LEU A 112 -0.71 1.13 16.49
CA LEU A 112 -2.10 0.83 16.19
C LEU A 112 -2.16 0.03 14.89
N ASN A 113 -2.70 -1.19 14.92
CA ASN A 113 -2.98 -1.97 13.72
C ASN A 113 -4.48 -1.97 13.49
N THR A 114 -4.89 -1.67 12.26
CA THR A 114 -6.29 -1.61 11.86
C THR A 114 -6.56 -2.56 10.71
N VAL A 115 -7.76 -3.16 10.73
CA VAL A 115 -8.33 -3.84 9.58
C VAL A 115 -9.60 -3.08 9.22
N LEU A 116 -9.59 -2.44 8.06
CA LEU A 116 -10.75 -1.74 7.54
C LEU A 116 -11.36 -2.59 6.43
N PHE A 117 -12.67 -2.77 6.49
CA PHE A 117 -13.47 -3.35 5.41
C PHE A 117 -14.47 -2.32 4.92
N CYS A 118 -14.48 -2.04 3.64
CA CYS A 118 -15.40 -1.13 3.00
C CYS A 118 -15.90 -1.70 1.66
N PRO A 119 -17.04 -1.21 1.13
CA PRO A 119 -17.60 -1.73 -0.12
C PRO A 119 -16.61 -1.71 -1.30
N GLU A 120 -15.68 -0.76 -1.30
CA GLU A 120 -14.64 -0.63 -2.31
C GLU A 120 -13.66 -1.81 -2.31
N ASP A 121 -13.51 -2.53 -1.19
CA ASP A 121 -12.62 -3.70 -1.11
C ASP A 121 -13.08 -4.86 -2.00
N LEU A 122 -14.35 -4.88 -2.40
CA LEU A 122 -14.84 -5.80 -3.42
C LEU A 122 -14.13 -5.63 -4.76
N TYR A 123 -13.57 -4.44 -5.03
CA TYR A 123 -12.75 -4.20 -6.21
C TYR A 123 -11.38 -4.87 -6.15
N LEU A 124 -10.91 -5.30 -4.97
CA LEU A 124 -9.67 -6.08 -4.84
C LEU A 124 -9.64 -7.30 -5.77
N ILE A 125 -10.82 -7.90 -5.96
CA ILE A 125 -11.02 -9.05 -6.83
C ILE A 125 -11.24 -8.64 -8.29
N ARG A 126 -11.95 -7.53 -8.51
CA ARG A 126 -12.35 -7.04 -9.83
C ARG A 126 -11.26 -6.22 -10.51
N GLU A 127 -10.51 -5.45 -9.74
CA GLU A 127 -9.41 -4.62 -10.26
C GLU A 127 -8.12 -5.41 -10.49
N GLY A 128 -7.18 -4.78 -11.20
CA GLY A 128 -5.90 -5.37 -11.55
C GLY A 128 -4.92 -5.47 -10.38
N GLY A 129 -3.70 -5.88 -10.69
CA GLY A 129 -2.62 -6.09 -9.71
C GLY A 129 -2.27 -4.87 -8.84
N ALA A 130 -2.61 -3.65 -9.27
CA ALA A 130 -2.33 -2.44 -8.49
C ALA A 130 -3.13 -2.39 -7.17
N ALA A 131 -4.43 -2.71 -7.19
CA ALA A 131 -5.26 -2.78 -5.98
C ALA A 131 -4.75 -3.87 -5.03
N ARG A 132 -4.44 -5.05 -5.57
CA ARG A 132 -3.88 -6.17 -4.79
C ARG A 132 -2.52 -5.84 -4.15
N ARG A 133 -1.65 -5.10 -4.85
CA ARG A 133 -0.39 -4.62 -4.25
C ARG A 133 -0.65 -3.64 -3.12
N ARG A 134 -1.53 -2.65 -3.32
CA ARG A 134 -1.88 -1.67 -2.27
C ARG A 134 -2.39 -2.36 -1.01
N PHE A 135 -3.25 -3.37 -1.16
CA PHE A 135 -3.73 -4.18 -0.03
C PHE A 135 -2.58 -4.84 0.74
N LEU A 136 -1.68 -5.57 0.04
CA LEU A 136 -0.51 -6.17 0.68
C LEU A 136 0.38 -5.14 1.37
N ASP A 137 0.68 -4.05 0.68
CA ASP A 137 1.56 -3.02 1.19
C ASP A 137 0.97 -2.37 2.45
N SER A 138 -0.34 -2.09 2.46
CA SER A 138 -1.03 -1.55 3.63
C SER A 138 -0.96 -2.51 4.82
N ALA A 139 -1.22 -3.79 4.59
CA ALA A 139 -1.20 -4.80 5.65
C ALA A 139 0.22 -5.04 6.19
N ILE A 140 1.22 -5.18 5.31
CA ILE A 140 2.59 -5.49 5.73
C ILE A 140 3.27 -4.29 6.39
N CYS A 141 3.01 -3.06 5.92
CA CYS A 141 3.55 -1.84 6.52
C CYS A 141 3.17 -1.69 7.99
N GLN A 142 1.95 -2.08 8.37
CA GLN A 142 1.51 -2.05 9.77
C GLN A 142 2.28 -3.04 10.66
N LEU A 143 2.75 -4.14 10.10
CA LEU A 143 3.35 -5.26 10.83
C LEU A 143 4.88 -5.25 10.82
N ARG A 144 5.49 -4.60 9.84
CA ARG A 144 6.93 -4.70 9.55
C ARG A 144 7.54 -3.34 9.19
N PRO A 145 8.13 -2.61 10.14
CA PRO A 145 8.77 -1.32 9.88
C PRO A 145 9.85 -1.37 8.79
N ARG A 146 10.62 -2.46 8.73
CA ARG A 146 11.62 -2.66 7.67
C ARG A 146 11.01 -2.76 6.27
N TYR A 147 9.82 -3.32 6.16
CA TYR A 147 9.10 -3.37 4.88
C TYR A 147 8.66 -1.97 4.45
N GLU A 148 8.11 -1.18 5.36
CA GLU A 148 7.70 0.20 5.08
C GLU A 148 8.87 1.05 4.60
N GLN A 149 10.03 0.95 5.27
CA GLN A 149 11.26 1.65 4.86
C GLN A 149 11.71 1.22 3.45
N ALA A 150 11.75 -0.08 3.18
CA ALA A 150 12.11 -0.61 1.87
C ALA A 150 11.13 -0.16 0.78
N LEU A 151 9.83 -0.17 1.05
CA LEU A 151 8.79 0.28 0.12
C LEU A 151 8.89 1.77 -0.16
N SER A 152 9.12 2.58 0.87
CA SER A 152 9.29 4.04 0.74
C SER A 152 10.54 4.38 -0.09
N GLU A 153 11.66 3.71 0.18
CA GLU A 153 12.89 3.89 -0.60
C GLU A 153 12.72 3.42 -2.04
N TYR A 154 12.11 2.24 -2.24
CA TYR A 154 11.82 1.72 -3.57
C TYR A 154 10.97 2.68 -4.41
N ASN A 155 9.90 3.24 -3.85
CA ASN A 155 9.04 4.18 -4.55
C ASN A 155 9.80 5.46 -4.94
N ARG A 156 10.65 5.99 -4.07
CA ARG A 156 11.50 7.14 -4.39
C ARG A 156 12.47 6.83 -5.53
N LEU A 157 13.14 5.68 -5.48
CA LEU A 157 14.05 5.24 -6.55
C LEU A 157 13.31 5.02 -7.87
N TYR A 158 12.10 4.45 -7.81
CA TYR A 158 11.24 4.26 -8.96
C TYR A 158 10.89 5.59 -9.64
N ASP A 159 10.48 6.60 -8.86
CA ASP A 159 10.17 7.94 -9.40
C ASP A 159 11.38 8.58 -10.07
N HIS A 160 12.57 8.41 -9.50
CA HIS A 160 13.82 8.88 -10.11
C HIS A 160 14.14 8.11 -11.41
N LYS A 161 14.05 6.79 -11.39
CA LYS A 161 14.27 5.95 -12.59
C LYS A 161 13.30 6.33 -13.72
N VAL A 162 12.03 6.55 -13.42
CA VAL A 162 11.03 6.98 -14.43
C VAL A 162 11.42 8.33 -15.04
N ARG A 163 11.95 9.27 -14.28
CA ARG A 163 12.47 10.55 -14.81
C ARG A 163 13.67 10.33 -15.71
N ILE A 164 14.64 9.52 -15.28
CA ILE A 164 15.81 9.16 -16.10
C ILE A 164 15.35 8.54 -17.43
N LEU A 165 14.44 7.57 -17.38
CA LEU A 165 13.93 6.91 -18.58
C LEU A 165 13.12 7.84 -19.50
N ARG A 166 12.55 8.91 -18.99
CA ARG A 166 11.86 9.92 -19.79
C ARG A 166 12.83 10.87 -20.48
N ASP A 167 13.87 11.32 -19.76
CA ASP A 167 14.68 12.47 -20.12
C ASP A 167 16.06 12.08 -20.70
N TRP A 168 16.43 10.78 -20.74
CA TRP A 168 17.78 10.30 -21.13
C TRP A 168 18.22 10.70 -22.54
N GLN A 169 17.28 10.83 -23.47
CA GLN A 169 17.63 11.23 -24.85
C GLN A 169 18.09 12.68 -24.94
N GLU A 170 17.61 13.54 -24.04
CA GLU A 170 18.01 14.94 -23.96
C GLU A 170 19.31 15.10 -23.16
N ASN A 171 19.60 14.14 -22.26
CA ASN A 171 20.80 14.16 -21.43
C ASN A 171 21.37 12.74 -21.25
N LEU A 172 22.31 12.37 -22.12
CA LEU A 172 22.95 11.05 -22.13
C LEU A 172 23.70 10.72 -20.83
N SER A 173 24.14 11.75 -20.06
CA SER A 173 24.82 11.53 -18.78
C SER A 173 23.92 10.86 -17.74
N LEU A 174 22.60 10.93 -17.88
CA LEU A 174 21.66 10.24 -16.99
C LEU A 174 21.77 8.72 -17.08
N LEU A 175 22.22 8.17 -18.21
CA LEU A 175 22.41 6.72 -18.38
C LEU A 175 23.51 6.15 -17.48
N SER A 176 24.53 6.92 -17.16
CA SER A 176 25.60 6.49 -16.26
C SER A 176 25.11 6.26 -14.83
N THR A 177 24.03 6.93 -14.42
CA THR A 177 23.46 6.79 -13.09
C THR A 177 22.44 5.65 -13.01
N LEU A 178 21.94 5.16 -14.15
CA LEU A 178 20.85 4.18 -14.21
C LEU A 178 21.21 2.85 -13.53
N ASP A 179 22.48 2.43 -13.62
CA ASP A 179 22.92 1.15 -13.05
C ASP A 179 22.94 1.19 -11.50
N ASP A 180 23.34 2.33 -10.91
CA ASP A 180 23.27 2.54 -9.47
C ASP A 180 21.81 2.53 -8.96
N PHE A 181 20.92 3.19 -9.70
CA PHE A 181 19.48 3.14 -9.38
C PHE A 181 18.93 1.72 -9.50
N ASN A 182 19.30 0.99 -10.54
CA ASN A 182 18.88 -0.40 -10.75
C ASN A 182 19.37 -1.30 -9.61
N LEU A 183 20.61 -1.19 -9.19
CA LEU A 183 21.15 -1.97 -8.08
C LEU A 183 20.38 -1.70 -6.78
N ARG A 184 20.18 -0.43 -6.42
CA ARG A 184 19.45 -0.06 -5.21
C ARG A 184 17.96 -0.47 -5.28
N MET A 185 17.34 -0.35 -6.45
CA MET A 185 15.98 -0.85 -6.68
C MET A 185 15.89 -2.36 -6.56
N ALA A 186 16.90 -3.12 -7.02
CA ALA A 186 16.94 -4.57 -6.86
C ALA A 186 17.13 -4.97 -5.39
N GLN A 187 17.96 -4.27 -4.63
CA GLN A 187 18.18 -4.50 -3.20
C GLN A 187 16.89 -4.29 -2.39
N THR A 188 16.24 -3.16 -2.54
CA THR A 188 14.97 -2.87 -1.86
C THR A 188 13.84 -3.75 -2.39
N GLY A 189 13.83 -4.02 -3.69
CA GLY A 189 12.89 -4.90 -4.37
C GLY A 189 12.94 -6.35 -3.89
N ALA A 190 14.12 -6.88 -3.63
CA ALA A 190 14.29 -8.23 -3.10
C ALA A 190 13.67 -8.37 -1.70
N LEU A 191 13.80 -7.36 -0.85
CA LEU A 191 13.13 -7.32 0.45
C LEU A 191 11.60 -7.29 0.29
N ILE A 192 11.10 -6.45 -0.62
CA ILE A 192 9.65 -6.34 -0.88
C ILE A 192 9.07 -7.67 -1.37
N VAL A 193 9.72 -8.33 -2.33
CA VAL A 193 9.31 -9.65 -2.85
C VAL A 193 9.27 -10.68 -1.72
N HIS A 194 10.35 -10.77 -0.94
CA HIS A 194 10.45 -11.70 0.18
C HIS A 194 9.30 -11.51 1.20
N TYR A 195 9.06 -10.28 1.66
CA TYR A 195 7.99 -10.02 2.62
C TYR A 195 6.59 -10.31 2.06
N ARG A 196 6.32 -9.92 0.81
CA ARG A 196 5.03 -10.17 0.18
C ARG A 196 4.77 -11.67 -0.01
N ALA A 197 5.76 -12.43 -0.46
CA ALA A 197 5.65 -13.87 -0.63
C ALA A 197 5.36 -14.57 0.70
N HIS A 198 6.08 -14.23 1.76
CA HIS A 198 5.86 -14.78 3.09
C HIS A 198 4.49 -14.39 3.67
N PHE A 199 4.01 -13.18 3.41
CA PHE A 199 2.69 -12.75 3.85
C PHE A 199 1.59 -13.54 3.15
N ILE A 200 1.67 -13.73 1.83
CA ILE A 200 0.71 -14.54 1.06
C ILE A 200 0.74 -16.00 1.51
N ARG A 201 1.93 -16.56 1.78
CA ARG A 201 2.04 -17.93 2.34
C ARG A 201 1.27 -18.05 3.67
N ARG A 202 1.43 -17.07 4.57
CA ARG A 202 0.68 -17.07 5.83
C ARG A 202 -0.83 -16.89 5.65
N LEU A 203 -1.26 -16.05 4.71
CA LEU A 203 -2.68 -15.95 4.38
C LEU A 203 -3.23 -17.27 3.81
N GLN A 204 -2.45 -17.99 3.00
CA GLN A 204 -2.84 -19.30 2.48
C GLN A 204 -3.02 -20.36 3.58
N GLU A 205 -2.39 -20.20 4.73
CA GLU A 205 -2.56 -21.12 5.88
C GLU A 205 -3.92 -20.93 6.57
N SER A 206 -4.51 -19.74 6.58
CA SER A 206 -5.71 -19.40 7.35
C SER A 206 -6.94 -19.05 6.48
N ALA A 207 -6.76 -18.31 5.40
CA ALA A 207 -7.86 -17.79 4.60
C ALA A 207 -8.74 -18.88 3.95
N PRO A 208 -8.20 -20.05 3.49
CA PRO A 208 -9.04 -21.11 2.93
C PRO A 208 -10.05 -21.68 3.90
N ALA A 209 -9.69 -21.88 5.17
CA ALA A 209 -10.61 -22.39 6.18
C ALA A 209 -11.75 -21.39 6.43
N ILE A 210 -11.41 -20.12 6.61
CA ILE A 210 -12.40 -19.05 6.80
C ILE A 210 -13.33 -18.94 5.59
N HIS A 211 -12.78 -18.98 4.38
CA HIS A 211 -13.57 -18.91 3.15
C HIS A 211 -14.52 -20.11 3.00
N ARG A 212 -14.06 -21.30 3.36
CA ARG A 212 -14.90 -22.52 3.37
C ARG A 212 -16.09 -22.36 4.30
N ASP A 213 -15.88 -21.81 5.50
CA ASP A 213 -16.96 -21.56 6.46
C ASP A 213 -17.99 -20.57 5.89
N PHE A 214 -17.55 -19.47 5.30
CA PHE A 214 -18.43 -18.48 4.66
C PHE A 214 -19.18 -19.01 3.45
N SER A 215 -18.56 -19.90 2.64
CA SER A 215 -19.21 -20.49 1.48
C SER A 215 -20.08 -21.71 1.80
N GLY A 216 -20.19 -22.11 3.07
CA GLY A 216 -20.85 -23.34 3.49
C GLY A 216 -20.21 -24.60 2.90
N GLY A 217 -18.90 -24.60 2.74
CA GLY A 217 -18.10 -25.69 2.20
C GLY A 217 -18.16 -25.86 0.67
N LYS A 218 -18.81 -24.92 -0.04
CA LYS A 218 -19.02 -25.03 -1.49
C LYS A 218 -17.83 -24.59 -2.33
N GLU A 219 -16.94 -23.80 -1.75
CA GLU A 219 -15.81 -23.22 -2.48
C GLU A 219 -14.49 -23.43 -1.76
N GLU A 220 -13.44 -23.69 -2.52
CA GLU A 220 -12.08 -23.76 -2.04
C GLU A 220 -11.29 -22.55 -2.51
N LEU A 221 -10.67 -21.81 -1.57
CA LEU A 221 -9.82 -20.68 -1.86
C LEU A 221 -8.36 -21.10 -1.91
N SER A 222 -7.65 -20.66 -2.92
CA SER A 222 -6.18 -20.73 -2.96
C SER A 222 -5.56 -19.38 -3.28
N LEU A 223 -4.46 -19.06 -2.61
CA LEU A 223 -3.70 -17.83 -2.77
C LEU A 223 -2.29 -18.13 -3.24
N ARG A 224 -1.81 -17.45 -4.26
CA ARG A 224 -0.45 -17.60 -4.77
C ARG A 224 0.17 -16.24 -5.04
N TYR A 225 1.43 -16.07 -4.61
CA TYR A 225 2.20 -14.89 -4.96
C TYR A 225 2.87 -15.10 -6.33
N GLU A 226 2.72 -14.11 -7.20
CA GLU A 226 3.34 -14.10 -8.52
C GLU A 226 4.41 -13.01 -8.58
N THR A 227 5.58 -13.37 -9.05
CA THR A 227 6.72 -12.48 -9.20
C THR A 227 7.20 -12.42 -10.65
N VAL A 228 8.29 -11.72 -10.92
CA VAL A 228 8.91 -11.67 -12.24
C VAL A 228 9.51 -13.01 -12.60
N SER A 229 9.62 -13.33 -13.88
CA SER A 229 9.96 -14.66 -14.39
C SER A 229 11.32 -15.17 -13.97
N THR A 230 12.28 -14.30 -13.68
CA THR A 230 13.63 -14.67 -13.25
C THR A 230 13.70 -15.08 -11.78
N VAL A 231 12.71 -14.69 -10.95
CA VAL A 231 12.66 -15.08 -9.53
C VAL A 231 12.03 -16.47 -9.42
N THR A 232 12.85 -17.48 -9.19
CA THR A 232 12.44 -18.88 -9.14
C THR A 232 11.76 -19.27 -7.83
N ASP A 233 12.28 -18.74 -6.70
CA ASP A 233 11.69 -18.94 -5.36
C ASP A 233 11.53 -17.60 -4.64
N PRO A 234 10.32 -17.02 -4.61
CA PRO A 234 10.06 -15.77 -3.92
C PRO A 234 10.06 -15.90 -2.38
N LEU A 235 10.08 -17.11 -1.83
CA LEU A 235 10.21 -17.37 -0.40
C LEU A 235 11.66 -17.43 0.05
N ALA A 236 12.61 -17.50 -0.87
CA ALA A 236 14.04 -17.44 -0.56
C ALA A 236 14.41 -16.11 0.13
N GLY A 237 15.57 -16.09 0.74
CA GLY A 237 16.10 -14.86 1.36
C GLY A 237 16.37 -13.76 0.32
N ALA A 238 16.26 -12.50 0.75
CA ALA A 238 16.49 -11.35 -0.14
C ALA A 238 17.85 -11.39 -0.86
N LYS A 239 18.87 -11.98 -0.24
CA LYS A 239 20.20 -12.16 -0.86
C LYS A 239 20.15 -13.09 -2.09
N THR A 240 19.30 -14.10 -2.09
CA THR A 240 19.08 -15.02 -3.22
C THR A 240 18.22 -14.39 -4.32
N ILE A 241 17.22 -13.58 -3.93
CA ILE A 241 16.31 -12.90 -4.86
C ILE A 241 17.01 -11.75 -5.60
N LEU A 242 17.94 -11.06 -4.95
CA LEU A 242 18.64 -9.88 -5.50
C LEU A 242 19.26 -10.13 -6.90
N PRO A 243 20.14 -11.14 -7.11
CA PRO A 243 20.75 -11.37 -8.42
C PRO A 243 19.70 -11.69 -9.51
N GLN A 244 18.61 -12.36 -9.16
CA GLN A 244 17.52 -12.69 -10.07
C GLN A 244 16.73 -11.44 -10.51
N LEU A 245 16.58 -10.44 -9.63
CA LEU A 245 16.00 -9.15 -9.99
C LEU A 245 16.94 -8.30 -10.87
N LEU A 246 18.24 -8.35 -10.63
CA LEU A 246 19.23 -7.70 -11.48
C LEU A 246 19.24 -8.30 -12.90
N GLU A 247 19.18 -9.62 -13.01
CA GLU A 247 19.02 -10.30 -14.29
C GLU A 247 17.77 -9.84 -15.04
N HIS A 248 16.63 -9.77 -14.34
CA HIS A 248 15.39 -9.26 -14.92
C HIS A 248 15.52 -7.82 -15.42
N GLN A 249 16.17 -6.95 -14.64
CA GLN A 249 16.40 -5.56 -15.03
C GLN A 249 17.30 -5.46 -16.25
N GLN A 250 18.37 -6.25 -16.30
CA GLN A 250 19.29 -6.28 -17.44
C GLN A 250 18.57 -6.75 -18.72
N ALA A 251 17.78 -7.80 -18.64
CA ALA A 251 17.01 -8.32 -19.76
C ALA A 251 15.98 -7.31 -20.31
N HIS A 252 15.48 -6.40 -19.48
CA HIS A 252 14.49 -5.40 -19.88
C HIS A 252 15.08 -4.00 -20.15
N ARG A 253 16.42 -3.82 -20.00
CA ARG A 253 17.08 -2.51 -20.09
C ARG A 253 16.75 -1.78 -21.40
N GLN A 254 16.91 -2.45 -22.54
CA GLN A 254 16.65 -1.82 -23.84
C GLN A 254 15.16 -1.49 -24.00
N ALA A 255 14.27 -2.42 -23.63
CA ALA A 255 12.83 -2.17 -23.69
C ALA A 255 12.36 -1.04 -22.76
N GLU A 256 13.01 -0.84 -21.61
CA GLU A 256 12.75 0.29 -20.73
C GLU A 256 13.18 1.62 -21.35
N LEU A 257 14.34 1.65 -22.00
CA LEU A 257 14.84 2.84 -22.72
C LEU A 257 13.93 3.20 -23.91
N ASP A 258 13.56 2.22 -24.72
CA ASP A 258 12.71 2.41 -25.89
C ASP A 258 11.29 2.87 -25.52
N SER A 259 10.71 2.24 -24.50
CA SER A 259 9.34 2.55 -24.04
C SER A 259 9.26 3.72 -23.08
N ARG A 260 10.39 4.20 -22.55
CA ARG A 260 10.49 5.19 -21.47
C ARG A 260 9.69 4.82 -20.21
N GLN A 261 9.51 3.53 -19.96
CA GLN A 261 8.74 3.00 -18.86
C GLN A 261 9.58 2.02 -18.02
N CYS A 262 9.41 2.04 -16.72
CA CYS A 262 9.99 1.02 -15.86
C CYS A 262 9.21 -0.30 -16.00
N LEU A 263 9.85 -1.34 -16.53
CA LEU A 263 9.25 -2.64 -16.82
C LEU A 263 9.64 -3.71 -15.80
N SER A 264 10.52 -3.41 -14.87
CA SER A 264 11.15 -4.34 -13.97
C SER A 264 10.80 -4.10 -12.49
N GLY A 265 11.02 -5.11 -11.64
CA GLY A 265 10.92 -5.01 -10.19
C GLY A 265 9.55 -5.34 -9.58
N PRO A 266 9.38 -5.15 -8.25
CA PRO A 266 8.19 -5.56 -7.50
C PRO A 266 6.89 -4.84 -7.90
N ILE A 267 6.94 -3.78 -8.69
CA ILE A 267 5.75 -3.17 -9.30
C ILE A 267 5.04 -4.09 -10.29
N ARG A 268 5.73 -5.10 -10.80
CA ARG A 268 5.18 -6.12 -11.72
C ARG A 268 4.74 -7.38 -10.99
N THR A 269 5.05 -7.52 -9.71
CA THR A 269 4.64 -8.66 -8.90
C THR A 269 3.24 -8.45 -8.34
N THR A 270 2.50 -9.52 -8.12
CA THR A 270 1.15 -9.47 -7.56
C THR A 270 0.85 -10.78 -6.85
N TRP A 271 -0.38 -10.96 -6.41
CA TRP A 271 -0.89 -12.24 -5.95
C TRP A 271 -2.18 -12.57 -6.67
N GLN A 272 -2.45 -13.85 -6.81
CA GLN A 272 -3.69 -14.36 -7.38
C GLN A 272 -4.44 -15.15 -6.32
N TRP A 273 -5.75 -15.10 -6.46
CA TRP A 273 -6.68 -15.94 -5.74
C TRP A 273 -7.46 -16.79 -6.76
N ARG A 274 -7.78 -18.00 -6.37
CA ARG A 274 -8.67 -18.87 -7.14
C ARG A 274 -9.69 -19.46 -6.18
N SER A 275 -10.96 -19.43 -6.56
CA SER A 275 -12.03 -20.15 -5.89
C SER A 275 -12.65 -21.13 -6.87
N THR A 276 -12.97 -22.34 -6.43
CA THR A 276 -13.57 -23.39 -7.27
C THR A 276 -14.94 -23.00 -7.85
N GLY A 277 -15.64 -22.04 -7.22
CA GLY A 277 -16.91 -21.49 -7.70
C GLY A 277 -16.81 -20.38 -8.76
N THR A 278 -15.61 -19.85 -8.99
CA THR A 278 -15.42 -18.75 -9.95
C THR A 278 -14.84 -19.26 -11.27
N ARG A 279 -15.56 -19.03 -12.38
CA ARG A 279 -14.96 -19.25 -13.71
C ARG A 279 -13.71 -18.39 -13.87
N PRO A 280 -12.57 -18.95 -14.29
CA PRO A 280 -11.41 -18.14 -14.59
C PRO A 280 -11.80 -17.10 -15.65
N ARG A 281 -11.54 -15.83 -15.37
CA ARG A 281 -11.65 -14.82 -16.45
C ARG A 281 -10.67 -15.21 -17.54
N PRO A 282 -11.10 -15.20 -18.82
CA PRO A 282 -10.17 -15.32 -19.91
C PRO A 282 -9.13 -14.22 -19.72
N THR A 283 -7.86 -14.59 -19.64
CA THR A 283 -6.74 -13.65 -19.69
C THR A 283 -6.91 -12.87 -20.98
N ALA A 284 -7.28 -11.59 -20.88
CA ALA A 284 -7.31 -10.73 -22.05
C ALA A 284 -5.95 -10.85 -22.73
N PRO A 285 -5.89 -11.12 -24.04
CA PRO A 285 -4.63 -11.15 -24.75
C PRO A 285 -3.96 -9.80 -24.50
N ARG A 286 -2.70 -9.82 -24.07
CA ARG A 286 -1.88 -8.62 -23.84
C ARG A 286 -2.03 -7.75 -25.08
N GLY A 287 -2.70 -6.61 -24.96
CA GLY A 287 -3.18 -5.79 -26.03
C GLY A 287 -2.08 -5.47 -27.04
N ARG A 288 -2.33 -5.75 -28.30
CA ARG A 288 -1.65 -5.08 -29.41
C ARG A 288 -1.86 -3.58 -29.21
N PRO A 289 -0.81 -2.74 -29.35
CA PRO A 289 -0.99 -1.29 -29.33
C PRO A 289 -1.99 -0.92 -30.44
N ALA A 290 -3.00 -0.13 -30.07
CA ALA A 290 -3.98 0.38 -31.01
C ALA A 290 -3.24 1.11 -32.13
N ARG A 291 -3.41 0.64 -33.39
CA ARG A 291 -3.00 1.38 -34.61
C ARG A 291 -3.79 2.68 -34.59
N ARG A 292 -3.10 3.82 -34.54
CA ARG A 292 -3.71 5.11 -34.87
C ARG A 292 -4.17 5.07 -36.33
N PRO A 293 -5.35 5.57 -36.63
CA PRO A 293 -5.73 5.81 -38.02
C PRO A 293 -4.80 6.90 -38.59
N SER A 294 -4.24 6.64 -39.75
CA SER A 294 -3.51 7.63 -40.56
C SER A 294 -4.47 8.68 -41.09
N PRO A 295 -3.97 9.92 -41.34
CA PRO A 295 -4.79 11.05 -41.77
C PRO A 295 -5.49 10.86 -43.11
#